data_7c36362bbf47eb7ccbb4d19fa5f19582
#
_entry.id   7c36362bbf47eb7ccbb4d19fa5f19582
#
_cell.length_a   1.000
_cell.length_b   1.000
_cell.length_c   1.000
_cell.angle_alpha   90.00
_cell.angle_beta   90.00
_cell.angle_gamma   90.00
#
_symmetry.space_group_name_H-M   'P 1'
#
loop_
_entity.id
_entity.type
_entity.pdbx_description
1 polymer ?
#
loop_
_entity_poly.entity_id
_entity_poly.type
_entity_poly.pdbx_seq_one_letter_code
_entity_poly.pdbx_strand_id
1 'polypeptide(L)'
;MKIKKLISALVLGSMLVGLSGCNITDFSAENLLRPPKAVGDEAEIEQLIAKTADSGYTLKYPKNGKFRSAIIMTDLDGNDSNEAVAFFRNSAETSSVHMLVMYSKDNSWEIASDNIFETTDIDSVDFADLTGNGKAEIIVNSTTYTPNVGKLSCYSYSEGKTNEVGSGQSCSSFVTGDFDNDGTSEIMSFVLYTTENEALASMLDYNEDSKSLYAKAMANMDPNVVKYKNIAVTKLDNDITGIVVDGTSANEVTNTQVIFYSRDLAILRNPLFKEKAKNITRRSSQVICSDIDKDGKLEIPVTLDLPKQSSDSKNIYADKIIWNSFDTPKEALVAKQAVIINYDYMFMMDYADKWSENKVTAITDLESETTSFYAWNGTKLDTELFEIKVFPVSEWESGKSDDFTLITKDDKYAYTFNNINPDTQISLSDDEIKTGFSTLDQSGI
;
A
#
# COMPACT_ATOMS: atom_id res chain seq x y z
N MET A 1 -53.27 23.86 -49.28
CA MET A 1 -53.72 23.43 -47.94
C MET A 1 -53.70 21.93 -47.72
N LYS A 2 -53.69 21.07 -48.75
CA LYS A 2 -53.67 19.61 -48.60
C LYS A 2 -52.29 19.02 -48.35
N ILE A 3 -51.20 19.61 -48.83
CA ILE A 3 -49.83 19.07 -48.67
C ILE A 3 -49.29 19.26 -47.25
N LYS A 4 -49.60 20.36 -46.55
CA LYS A 4 -49.20 20.57 -45.13
C LYS A 4 -49.82 19.57 -44.14
N LYS A 5 -51.07 19.09 -44.44
CA LYS A 5 -51.72 18.08 -43.61
C LYS A 5 -51.15 16.68 -43.82
N LEU A 6 -50.60 16.36 -45.01
CA LEU A 6 -49.97 15.09 -45.28
C LEU A 6 -48.59 14.97 -44.59
N ILE A 7 -47.83 16.08 -44.56
CA ILE A 7 -46.51 16.13 -43.87
C ILE A 7 -46.67 16.04 -42.36
N SER A 8 -47.68 16.68 -41.77
CA SER A 8 -47.99 16.55 -40.34
C SER A 8 -48.43 15.14 -39.92
N ALA A 9 -49.14 14.42 -40.77
CA ALA A 9 -49.56 13.04 -40.51
C ALA A 9 -48.36 12.07 -40.61
N LEU A 10 -47.39 12.33 -41.52
CA LEU A 10 -46.16 11.51 -41.64
C LEU A 10 -45.22 11.68 -40.48
N VAL A 11 -45.09 12.92 -39.92
CA VAL A 11 -44.24 13.22 -38.76
C VAL A 11 -44.85 12.66 -37.45
N LEU A 12 -46.19 12.67 -37.31
CA LEU A 12 -46.85 12.02 -36.19
C LEU A 12 -46.78 10.48 -36.25
N GLY A 13 -46.79 9.90 -37.45
CA GLY A 13 -46.66 8.45 -37.63
C GLY A 13 -45.26 7.92 -37.35
N SER A 14 -44.21 8.72 -37.62
CA SER A 14 -42.83 8.36 -37.31
C SER A 14 -42.47 8.48 -35.83
N MET A 15 -43.17 9.31 -35.04
CA MET A 15 -43.00 9.39 -33.58
C MET A 15 -43.65 8.23 -32.81
N LEU A 16 -44.62 7.52 -33.41
CA LEU A 16 -45.29 6.39 -32.77
C LEU A 16 -44.59 5.04 -32.99
N VAL A 17 -43.63 4.96 -33.93
CA VAL A 17 -42.84 3.75 -34.19
C VAL A 17 -41.53 3.73 -33.35
N GLY A 18 -41.12 4.87 -32.79
CA GLY A 18 -39.94 4.99 -31.93
C GLY A 18 -40.13 4.56 -30.45
N LEU A 19 -41.35 4.17 -30.05
CA LEU A 19 -41.68 3.80 -28.66
C LEU A 19 -41.91 2.29 -28.45
N SER A 20 -41.63 1.46 -29.45
CA SER A 20 -41.74 -0.01 -29.33
C SER A 20 -40.39 -0.70 -29.20
N GLY A 21 -39.51 -0.12 -28.40
CA GLY A 21 -38.18 -0.70 -28.16
C GLY A 21 -37.80 -0.65 -26.71
N CYS A 22 -37.92 -1.74 -26.05
CA CYS A 22 -37.47 -2.23 -24.77
C CYS A 22 -38.63 -2.51 -23.82
N ASN A 23 -38.88 -3.76 -23.60
CA ASN A 23 -39.62 -4.27 -22.46
C ASN A 23 -38.86 -3.87 -21.18
N ILE A 24 -39.15 -2.68 -20.65
CA ILE A 24 -38.68 -2.23 -19.32
C ILE A 24 -39.70 -2.79 -18.31
N THR A 25 -39.75 -4.08 -18.12
CA THR A 25 -40.63 -4.69 -17.12
C THR A 25 -39.91 -5.36 -15.96
N ASP A 26 -38.61 -5.04 -15.76
CA ASP A 26 -37.87 -5.66 -14.66
C ASP A 26 -36.96 -4.66 -13.90
N PHE A 27 -37.45 -3.44 -13.66
CA PHE A 27 -36.86 -2.53 -12.67
C PHE A 27 -37.45 -2.84 -11.28
N SER A 28 -37.26 -4.05 -10.79
CA SER A 28 -37.36 -4.27 -9.35
C SER A 28 -36.05 -3.83 -8.69
N ALA A 29 -36.14 -3.15 -7.56
CA ALA A 29 -34.96 -2.77 -6.79
C ALA A 29 -34.05 -3.99 -6.46
N GLU A 30 -34.63 -5.20 -6.41
CA GLU A 30 -33.92 -6.45 -6.24
C GLU A 30 -33.06 -6.82 -7.44
N ASN A 31 -33.48 -6.51 -8.68
CA ASN A 31 -32.68 -6.79 -9.89
C ASN A 31 -31.56 -5.76 -10.12
N LEU A 32 -31.70 -4.54 -9.61
CA LEU A 32 -30.66 -3.51 -9.63
C LEU A 32 -29.57 -3.76 -8.56
N LEU A 33 -29.86 -4.54 -7.53
CA LEU A 33 -28.93 -4.91 -6.45
C LEU A 33 -28.23 -6.26 -6.73
N ARG A 34 -28.59 -6.98 -7.79
CA ARG A 34 -27.87 -8.20 -8.16
C ARG A 34 -26.62 -7.83 -8.95
N PRO A 35 -25.46 -8.40 -8.60
CA PRO A 35 -24.28 -8.32 -9.45
C PRO A 35 -24.63 -8.73 -10.90
N PRO A 36 -23.95 -8.18 -11.91
CA PRO A 36 -24.08 -8.68 -13.28
C PRO A 36 -23.88 -10.20 -13.30
N LYS A 37 -24.68 -10.92 -14.07
CA LYS A 37 -24.45 -12.36 -14.23
C LYS A 37 -23.12 -12.55 -14.92
N ALA A 38 -22.28 -13.39 -14.36
CA ALA A 38 -21.05 -13.83 -14.97
C ALA A 38 -21.31 -14.46 -16.36
N VAL A 39 -20.43 -14.23 -17.30
CA VAL A 39 -20.50 -14.74 -18.68
C VAL A 39 -19.18 -15.38 -19.07
N GLY A 40 -19.19 -16.34 -19.97
CA GLY A 40 -17.99 -17.06 -20.41
C GLY A 40 -17.34 -17.86 -19.29
N ASP A 41 -16.02 -17.81 -19.20
CA ASP A 41 -15.22 -18.56 -18.22
C ASP A 41 -15.65 -18.33 -16.77
N GLU A 42 -15.97 -17.10 -16.43
CA GLU A 42 -16.40 -16.72 -15.08
C GLU A 42 -17.71 -17.45 -14.67
N ALA A 43 -18.65 -17.63 -15.62
CA ALA A 43 -19.88 -18.35 -15.38
C ALA A 43 -19.65 -19.86 -15.18
N GLU A 44 -18.71 -20.46 -15.90
CA GLU A 44 -18.34 -21.87 -15.72
C GLU A 44 -17.65 -22.10 -14.39
N ILE A 45 -16.73 -21.22 -14.00
CA ILE A 45 -16.04 -21.24 -12.72
C ILE A 45 -17.06 -21.14 -11.57
N GLU A 46 -18.00 -20.19 -11.63
CA GLU A 46 -19.07 -20.07 -10.61
C GLU A 46 -19.94 -21.33 -10.52
N GLN A 47 -20.24 -22.00 -11.65
CA GLN A 47 -20.97 -23.27 -11.66
C GLN A 47 -20.18 -24.40 -10.98
N LEU A 48 -18.86 -24.46 -11.18
CA LEU A 48 -18.02 -25.45 -10.52
C LEU A 48 -17.96 -25.19 -9.01
N ILE A 49 -17.83 -23.94 -8.58
CA ILE A 49 -17.90 -23.57 -7.15
C ILE A 49 -19.24 -23.99 -6.55
N ALA A 50 -20.36 -23.66 -7.21
CA ALA A 50 -21.70 -24.01 -6.76
C ALA A 50 -21.91 -25.53 -6.65
N LYS A 51 -21.36 -26.29 -7.60
CA LYS A 51 -21.41 -27.76 -7.60
C LYS A 51 -20.58 -28.35 -6.44
N THR A 52 -19.40 -27.79 -6.16
CA THR A 52 -18.52 -28.25 -5.08
C THR A 52 -19.13 -27.93 -3.72
N ALA A 53 -19.76 -26.77 -3.58
CA ALA A 53 -20.37 -26.33 -2.33
C ALA A 53 -21.67 -27.04 -1.95
N ASP A 54 -22.35 -27.74 -2.88
CA ASP A 54 -23.59 -28.55 -2.73
C ASP A 54 -24.78 -27.83 -2.07
N SER A 55 -24.61 -27.21 -0.92
CA SER A 55 -25.66 -26.55 -0.11
C SER A 55 -25.71 -25.02 -0.27
N GLY A 56 -24.96 -24.45 -1.20
CA GLY A 56 -24.76 -23.02 -1.38
C GLY A 56 -23.45 -22.53 -0.77
N TYR A 57 -23.00 -21.35 -1.20
CA TYR A 57 -21.69 -20.81 -0.81
C TYR A 57 -21.69 -19.30 -0.66
N THR A 58 -20.64 -18.80 0.00
CA THR A 58 -20.29 -17.37 0.07
C THR A 58 -18.86 -17.21 -0.38
N LEU A 59 -18.61 -16.37 -1.38
CA LEU A 59 -17.26 -16.04 -1.82
C LEU A 59 -16.46 -15.38 -0.68
N LYS A 60 -15.19 -15.71 -0.61
CA LYS A 60 -14.24 -15.17 0.36
C LYS A 60 -13.17 -14.35 -0.37
N TYR A 61 -12.99 -13.13 0.07
CA TYR A 61 -12.06 -12.18 -0.51
C TYR A 61 -10.84 -12.05 0.38
N PRO A 62 -9.61 -12.19 -0.14
CA PRO A 62 -8.41 -11.88 0.63
C PRO A 62 -8.48 -10.44 1.17
N LYS A 63 -8.19 -10.28 2.47
CA LYS A 63 -8.34 -8.99 3.17
C LYS A 63 -7.26 -7.99 2.78
N ASN A 64 -6.04 -8.48 2.53
CA ASN A 64 -4.83 -7.71 2.29
C ASN A 64 -4.09 -8.21 1.04
N GLY A 65 -3.00 -7.54 0.68
CA GLY A 65 -2.16 -7.88 -0.48
C GLY A 65 -2.72 -7.36 -1.81
N LYS A 66 -2.05 -7.73 -2.90
CA LYS A 66 -2.42 -7.27 -4.26
C LYS A 66 -3.57 -8.05 -4.90
N PHE A 67 -3.76 -9.31 -4.51
CA PHE A 67 -4.83 -10.17 -5.01
C PHE A 67 -6.01 -10.18 -4.05
N ARG A 68 -7.01 -9.35 -4.32
CA ARG A 68 -8.17 -9.14 -3.44
C ARG A 68 -9.49 -9.64 -4.03
N SER A 69 -9.45 -10.32 -5.17
CA SER A 69 -10.61 -10.98 -5.76
C SER A 69 -10.84 -12.35 -5.11
N ALA A 70 -12.09 -12.76 -5.00
CA ALA A 70 -12.43 -14.12 -4.56
C ALA A 70 -12.13 -15.18 -5.63
N ILE A 71 -12.06 -14.78 -6.90
CA ILE A 71 -11.63 -15.59 -8.04
C ILE A 71 -10.44 -14.87 -8.67
N ILE A 72 -9.31 -15.54 -8.72
CA ILE A 72 -8.04 -15.00 -9.24
C ILE A 72 -7.65 -15.84 -10.44
N MET A 73 -7.42 -15.17 -11.57
CA MET A 73 -6.94 -15.78 -12.80
C MET A 73 -5.44 -15.55 -12.92
N THR A 74 -4.67 -16.61 -13.02
CA THR A 74 -3.20 -16.54 -13.12
C THR A 74 -2.63 -17.78 -13.77
N ASP A 75 -1.57 -17.64 -14.55
CA ASP A 75 -0.83 -18.76 -15.13
C ASP A 75 0.04 -19.41 -14.03
N LEU A 76 -0.34 -20.61 -13.58
CA LEU A 76 0.35 -21.34 -12.52
C LEU A 76 1.42 -22.29 -13.08
N ASP A 77 1.30 -22.74 -14.31
CA ASP A 77 2.20 -23.77 -14.85
C ASP A 77 3.08 -23.28 -16.01
N GLY A 78 3.04 -21.97 -16.32
CA GLY A 78 3.91 -21.34 -17.31
C GLY A 78 3.55 -21.68 -18.75
N ASN A 79 2.29 -22.03 -19.03
CA ASN A 79 1.84 -22.43 -20.36
C ASN A 79 1.14 -21.32 -21.14
N ASP A 80 1.14 -20.07 -20.66
CA ASP A 80 0.45 -18.90 -21.18
C ASP A 80 -1.09 -18.99 -21.12
N SER A 81 -1.64 -19.97 -20.39
CA SER A 81 -3.06 -20.06 -20.08
C SER A 81 -3.28 -19.87 -18.59
N ASN A 82 -4.34 -19.18 -18.21
CA ASN A 82 -4.61 -18.96 -16.80
C ASN A 82 -5.36 -20.13 -16.17
N GLU A 83 -4.96 -20.53 -14.99
CA GLU A 83 -5.75 -21.27 -14.02
C GLU A 83 -6.59 -20.30 -13.20
N ALA A 84 -7.63 -20.82 -12.54
CA ALA A 84 -8.48 -20.07 -11.63
C ALA A 84 -8.28 -20.57 -10.20
N VAL A 85 -8.01 -19.66 -9.28
CA VAL A 85 -7.94 -19.93 -7.84
C VAL A 85 -9.10 -19.19 -7.17
N ALA A 86 -10.05 -19.94 -6.60
CA ALA A 86 -11.26 -19.38 -6.01
C ALA A 86 -11.36 -19.68 -4.52
N PHE A 87 -11.71 -18.65 -3.73
CA PHE A 87 -11.92 -18.80 -2.29
C PHE A 87 -13.41 -18.69 -1.97
N PHE A 88 -13.93 -19.66 -1.26
CA PHE A 88 -15.33 -19.66 -0.84
C PHE A 88 -15.52 -20.39 0.49
N ARG A 89 -16.66 -20.17 1.11
CA ARG A 89 -17.14 -20.93 2.26
C ARG A 89 -18.42 -21.65 1.86
N ASN A 90 -18.50 -22.93 2.16
CA ASN A 90 -19.73 -23.69 2.06
C ASN A 90 -20.74 -23.22 3.13
N SER A 91 -22.00 -23.03 2.78
CA SER A 91 -23.04 -22.54 3.69
C SER A 91 -23.32 -23.50 4.86
N ALA A 92 -23.01 -24.78 4.71
CA ALA A 92 -23.10 -25.78 5.77
C ALA A 92 -21.94 -25.73 6.78
N GLU A 93 -20.86 -25.00 6.46
CA GLU A 93 -19.62 -24.94 7.24
C GLU A 93 -19.38 -23.53 7.76
N THR A 94 -19.12 -23.38 9.05
CA THR A 94 -18.92 -22.07 9.67
C THR A 94 -17.47 -21.72 9.92
N SER A 95 -16.57 -22.71 9.91
CA SER A 95 -15.17 -22.58 10.34
C SER A 95 -14.14 -22.99 9.29
N SER A 96 -14.55 -23.21 8.05
CA SER A 96 -13.64 -23.58 6.96
C SER A 96 -13.76 -22.61 5.77
N VAL A 97 -12.67 -22.46 5.03
CA VAL A 97 -12.61 -21.78 3.74
C VAL A 97 -11.96 -22.73 2.76
N HIS A 98 -12.59 -22.88 1.61
CA HIS A 98 -12.11 -23.68 0.49
C HIS A 98 -11.27 -22.81 -0.46
N MET A 99 -10.16 -23.33 -0.94
CA MET A 99 -9.41 -22.85 -2.09
C MET A 99 -9.58 -23.86 -3.22
N LEU A 100 -10.46 -23.55 -4.15
CA LEU A 100 -10.70 -24.36 -5.34
C LEU A 100 -9.74 -23.91 -6.44
N VAL A 101 -8.90 -24.84 -6.91
CA VAL A 101 -8.01 -24.60 -8.05
C VAL A 101 -8.61 -25.28 -9.26
N MET A 102 -8.76 -24.55 -10.36
CA MET A 102 -9.41 -25.01 -11.59
C MET A 102 -8.54 -24.66 -12.80
N TYR A 103 -8.64 -25.44 -13.83
CA TYR A 103 -7.90 -25.26 -15.09
C TYR A 103 -8.82 -25.48 -16.30
N SER A 104 -8.45 -24.84 -17.41
CA SER A 104 -9.17 -25.01 -18.67
C SER A 104 -8.63 -26.17 -19.47
N LYS A 105 -9.52 -27.05 -19.94
CA LYS A 105 -9.19 -28.19 -20.79
C LYS A 105 -10.28 -28.39 -21.86
N ASP A 106 -9.88 -28.48 -23.11
CA ASP A 106 -10.81 -28.70 -24.26
C ASP A 106 -11.97 -27.68 -24.29
N ASN A 107 -11.70 -26.39 -23.95
CA ASN A 107 -12.67 -25.31 -23.80
C ASN A 107 -13.73 -25.52 -22.70
N SER A 108 -13.40 -26.26 -21.66
CA SER A 108 -14.23 -26.42 -20.47
C SER A 108 -13.36 -26.35 -19.22
N TRP A 109 -13.93 -25.87 -18.12
CA TRP A 109 -13.22 -25.78 -16.83
C TRP A 109 -13.36 -27.08 -16.03
N GLU A 110 -12.24 -27.55 -15.49
CA GLU A 110 -12.16 -28.73 -14.62
C GLU A 110 -11.55 -28.37 -13.28
N ILE A 111 -11.92 -29.10 -12.24
CA ILE A 111 -11.37 -28.93 -10.88
C ILE A 111 -10.06 -29.69 -10.76
N ALA A 112 -9.00 -29.01 -10.44
CA ALA A 112 -7.69 -29.60 -10.09
C ALA A 112 -7.67 -30.07 -8.64
N SER A 113 -8.14 -29.24 -7.71
CA SER A 113 -8.16 -29.57 -6.27
C SER A 113 -9.12 -28.67 -5.49
N ASP A 114 -9.54 -29.16 -4.36
CA ASP A 114 -10.25 -28.42 -3.31
C ASP A 114 -9.43 -28.53 -2.02
N ASN A 115 -8.76 -27.44 -1.63
CA ASN A 115 -7.92 -27.38 -0.44
C ASN A 115 -8.67 -26.62 0.66
N ILE A 116 -8.84 -27.26 1.82
CA ILE A 116 -9.67 -26.75 2.91
C ILE A 116 -8.79 -26.20 4.03
N PHE A 117 -9.03 -24.95 4.40
CA PHE A 117 -8.39 -24.28 5.53
C PHE A 117 -9.35 -24.20 6.71
N GLU A 118 -8.93 -24.65 7.89
CA GLU A 118 -9.67 -24.46 9.14
C GLU A 118 -9.54 -22.99 9.60
N THR A 119 -10.26 -22.12 8.95
CA THR A 119 -10.22 -20.67 9.17
C THR A 119 -11.54 -20.00 8.86
N THR A 120 -11.72 -18.79 9.35
CA THR A 120 -12.88 -17.96 8.98
C THR A 120 -12.63 -17.10 7.75
N ASP A 121 -11.39 -16.75 7.44
CA ASP A 121 -11.05 -15.85 6.34
C ASP A 121 -9.62 -16.07 5.83
N ILE A 122 -9.38 -15.62 4.61
CA ILE A 122 -8.05 -15.49 4.02
C ILE A 122 -7.55 -14.07 4.27
N ASP A 123 -6.33 -13.96 4.80
CA ASP A 123 -5.68 -12.67 4.99
C ASP A 123 -5.11 -12.16 3.68
N SER A 124 -4.22 -12.93 3.07
CA SER A 124 -3.54 -12.54 1.83
C SER A 124 -3.15 -13.75 0.98
N VAL A 125 -2.99 -13.51 -0.32
CA VAL A 125 -2.57 -14.50 -1.32
C VAL A 125 -1.52 -13.87 -2.21
N ASP A 126 -0.51 -14.64 -2.61
CA ASP A 126 0.45 -14.28 -3.64
C ASP A 126 0.85 -15.51 -4.47
N PHE A 127 1.54 -15.27 -5.58
CA PHE A 127 2.01 -16.28 -6.51
C PHE A 127 3.47 -16.00 -6.87
N ALA A 128 4.34 -17.00 -6.70
CA ALA A 128 5.76 -16.87 -7.00
C ALA A 128 6.37 -18.23 -7.32
N ASP A 129 7.37 -18.26 -8.18
CA ASP A 129 8.17 -19.46 -8.44
C ASP A 129 9.16 -19.66 -7.28
N LEU A 130 8.75 -20.48 -6.31
CA LEU A 130 9.54 -20.82 -5.11
C LEU A 130 10.45 -22.00 -5.36
N THR A 131 10.17 -22.81 -6.38
CA THR A 131 10.90 -24.06 -6.67
C THR A 131 11.92 -23.89 -7.79
N GLY A 132 11.97 -22.74 -8.47
CA GLY A 132 12.88 -22.44 -9.58
C GLY A 132 12.56 -23.22 -10.86
N ASN A 133 11.34 -23.75 -10.98
CA ASN A 133 10.94 -24.57 -12.13
C ASN A 133 10.19 -23.78 -13.23
N GLY A 134 10.05 -22.45 -13.06
CA GLY A 134 9.33 -21.55 -13.95
C GLY A 134 7.81 -21.56 -13.77
N LYS A 135 7.31 -22.19 -12.69
CA LYS A 135 5.89 -22.28 -12.35
C LYS A 135 5.63 -21.55 -11.05
N ALA A 136 4.43 -20.99 -10.91
CA ALA A 136 4.09 -20.23 -9.71
C ALA A 136 3.42 -21.12 -8.64
N GLU A 137 3.98 -21.16 -7.45
CA GLU A 137 3.32 -21.70 -6.27
C GLU A 137 2.26 -20.74 -5.75
N ILE A 138 1.16 -21.28 -5.21
CA ILE A 138 0.08 -20.54 -4.56
C ILE A 138 0.46 -20.37 -3.09
N ILE A 139 0.59 -19.13 -2.64
CA ILE A 139 0.97 -18.79 -1.26
C ILE A 139 -0.22 -18.17 -0.57
N VAL A 140 -0.72 -18.78 0.50
CA VAL A 140 -1.93 -18.35 1.21
C VAL A 140 -1.61 -18.09 2.67
N ASN A 141 -1.90 -16.89 3.16
CA ASN A 141 -1.95 -16.59 4.59
C ASN A 141 -3.41 -16.61 5.07
N SER A 142 -3.77 -17.62 5.83
CA SER A 142 -5.11 -17.79 6.41
C SER A 142 -5.16 -17.20 7.82
N THR A 143 -6.30 -16.59 8.20
CA THR A 143 -6.46 -16.01 9.54
C THR A 143 -6.52 -17.11 10.62
N THR A 144 -6.18 -16.75 11.86
CA THR A 144 -6.33 -17.63 13.04
C THR A 144 -7.16 -16.95 14.11
N TYR A 145 -7.36 -17.61 15.24
CA TYR A 145 -7.99 -17.00 16.42
C TYR A 145 -7.07 -15.99 17.13
N THR A 146 -5.76 -16.06 16.89
CA THR A 146 -4.79 -15.10 17.40
C THR A 146 -4.86 -13.84 16.54
N PRO A 147 -5.21 -12.67 17.11
CA PRO A 147 -5.28 -11.45 16.33
C PRO A 147 -3.96 -11.12 15.64
N ASN A 148 -4.04 -10.71 14.38
CA ASN A 148 -2.90 -10.29 13.53
C ASN A 148 -1.83 -11.38 13.29
N VAL A 149 -2.11 -12.64 13.60
CA VAL A 149 -1.23 -13.77 13.25
C VAL A 149 -2.07 -14.83 12.54
N GLY A 150 -1.67 -15.14 11.33
CA GLY A 150 -2.25 -16.16 10.47
C GLY A 150 -1.39 -17.41 10.38
N LYS A 151 -1.75 -18.30 9.47
CA LYS A 151 -0.97 -19.48 9.06
C LYS A 151 -0.66 -19.43 7.59
N LEU A 152 0.61 -19.53 7.25
CA LEU A 152 1.09 -19.63 5.89
C LEU A 152 0.95 -21.06 5.39
N SER A 153 0.48 -21.22 4.15
CA SER A 153 0.41 -22.49 3.43
C SER A 153 0.76 -22.25 1.96
N CYS A 154 1.53 -23.16 1.36
CA CYS A 154 2.00 -23.04 0.00
C CYS A 154 1.71 -24.32 -0.78
N TYR A 155 1.27 -24.16 -2.03
CA TYR A 155 0.88 -25.26 -2.90
C TYR A 155 1.51 -25.10 -4.27
N SER A 156 2.15 -26.15 -4.77
CA SER A 156 2.52 -26.23 -6.18
C SER A 156 1.36 -26.77 -7.01
N TYR A 157 1.26 -26.37 -8.28
CA TYR A 157 0.33 -26.88 -9.25
C TYR A 157 1.06 -27.59 -10.37
N SER A 158 0.60 -28.78 -10.73
CA SER A 158 1.12 -29.53 -11.85
C SER A 158 0.11 -30.57 -12.36
N GLU A 159 -0.07 -30.66 -13.67
CA GLU A 159 -0.88 -31.69 -14.33
C GLU A 159 -2.32 -31.83 -13.76
N GLY A 160 -2.96 -30.69 -13.47
CA GLY A 160 -4.33 -30.66 -12.93
C GLY A 160 -4.44 -31.10 -11.48
N LYS A 161 -3.35 -30.96 -10.68
CA LYS A 161 -3.33 -31.27 -9.25
C LYS A 161 -2.51 -30.23 -8.49
N THR A 162 -2.88 -30.00 -7.22
CA THR A 162 -2.04 -29.25 -6.29
C THR A 162 -1.37 -30.18 -5.28
N ASN A 163 -0.14 -29.83 -4.87
CA ASN A 163 0.58 -30.51 -3.81
C ASN A 163 1.02 -29.45 -2.78
N GLU A 164 0.79 -29.73 -1.51
CA GLU A 164 1.30 -28.86 -0.45
C GLU A 164 2.84 -28.94 -0.38
N VAL A 165 3.49 -27.80 -0.43
CA VAL A 165 4.96 -27.67 -0.33
C VAL A 165 5.41 -27.03 0.98
N GLY A 166 4.46 -26.56 1.78
CA GLY A 166 4.73 -26.03 3.11
C GLY A 166 3.47 -25.49 3.77
N SER A 167 3.31 -25.72 5.08
CA SER A 167 2.16 -25.21 5.82
C SER A 167 2.41 -25.06 7.32
N GLY A 168 1.51 -24.34 7.96
CA GLY A 168 1.39 -24.25 9.42
C GLY A 168 2.30 -23.26 10.10
N GLN A 169 3.13 -22.51 9.36
CA GLN A 169 4.00 -21.49 9.94
C GLN A 169 3.18 -20.25 10.32
N SER A 170 3.45 -19.69 11.51
CA SER A 170 2.84 -18.42 11.93
C SER A 170 3.28 -17.30 10.99
N CYS A 171 2.31 -16.47 10.58
CA CYS A 171 2.56 -15.38 9.65
C CYS A 171 1.59 -14.22 9.92
N SER A 172 2.12 -13.03 10.19
CA SER A 172 1.31 -11.81 10.28
C SER A 172 1.22 -11.08 8.95
N SER A 173 2.27 -11.16 8.16
CA SER A 173 2.34 -10.67 6.78
C SER A 173 3.53 -11.29 6.06
N PHE A 174 3.51 -11.27 4.74
CA PHE A 174 4.62 -11.75 3.93
C PHE A 174 4.76 -10.97 2.63
N VAL A 175 5.94 -11.07 2.05
CA VAL A 175 6.23 -10.65 0.66
C VAL A 175 7.09 -11.70 -0.01
N THR A 176 7.04 -11.75 -1.34
CA THR A 176 7.82 -12.68 -2.17
C THR A 176 8.86 -11.91 -2.99
N GLY A 177 9.96 -12.55 -3.29
CA GLY A 177 11.01 -12.00 -4.14
C GLY A 177 12.29 -12.82 -4.06
N ASP A 178 13.20 -12.60 -4.99
CA ASP A 178 14.56 -13.16 -4.96
C ASP A 178 15.41 -12.28 -4.02
N PHE A 179 15.56 -12.73 -2.77
CA PHE A 179 16.26 -11.99 -1.71
C PHE A 179 17.71 -12.37 -1.58
N ASP A 180 18.12 -13.54 -2.07
CA ASP A 180 19.52 -13.97 -2.06
C ASP A 180 20.18 -13.96 -3.44
N ASN A 181 19.42 -13.55 -4.46
CA ASN A 181 19.86 -13.35 -5.83
C ASN A 181 20.38 -14.64 -6.47
N ASP A 182 19.70 -15.75 -6.21
CA ASP A 182 19.96 -17.06 -6.82
C ASP A 182 19.07 -17.36 -8.05
N GLY A 183 18.09 -16.49 -8.31
CA GLY A 183 17.18 -16.56 -9.44
C GLY A 183 15.85 -17.25 -9.13
N THR A 184 15.65 -17.73 -7.91
CA THR A 184 14.37 -18.24 -7.41
C THR A 184 13.73 -17.25 -6.44
N SER A 185 12.44 -17.38 -6.19
CA SER A 185 11.78 -16.52 -5.22
C SER A 185 11.74 -17.18 -3.85
N GLU A 186 12.01 -16.41 -2.80
CA GLU A 186 11.74 -16.79 -1.43
C GLU A 186 10.51 -16.08 -0.90
N ILE A 187 10.03 -16.57 0.26
CA ILE A 187 9.03 -15.88 1.06
C ILE A 187 9.72 -15.21 2.24
N MET A 188 9.59 -13.89 2.35
CA MET A 188 9.93 -13.20 3.58
C MET A 188 8.67 -13.07 4.44
N SER A 189 8.58 -13.90 5.47
CA SER A 189 7.48 -13.94 6.43
C SER A 189 7.80 -13.10 7.66
N PHE A 190 6.81 -12.33 8.13
CA PHE A 190 6.90 -11.49 9.32
C PHE A 190 5.87 -11.94 10.34
N VAL A 191 6.30 -12.11 11.59
CA VAL A 191 5.44 -12.49 12.71
C VAL A 191 5.48 -11.38 13.76
N LEU A 192 4.31 -10.91 14.18
CA LEU A 192 4.18 -9.97 15.29
C LEU A 192 4.36 -10.70 16.63
N TYR A 193 4.87 -9.99 17.63
CA TYR A 193 4.97 -10.53 18.99
C TYR A 193 3.60 -10.88 19.56
N THR A 194 3.50 -12.06 20.12
CA THR A 194 2.36 -12.53 20.93
C THR A 194 2.89 -13.31 22.13
N THR A 195 2.01 -13.79 23.00
CA THR A 195 2.41 -14.69 24.09
C THR A 195 2.98 -16.05 23.61
N GLU A 196 2.70 -16.41 22.35
CA GLU A 196 3.08 -17.69 21.76
C GLU A 196 4.16 -17.54 20.66
N ASN A 197 4.34 -16.34 20.14
CA ASN A 197 5.26 -16.07 19.04
C ASN A 197 6.19 -14.91 19.37
N GLU A 198 7.47 -15.05 19.07
CA GLU A 198 8.42 -13.95 19.05
C GLU A 198 8.21 -13.09 17.79
N ALA A 199 8.60 -11.81 17.88
CA ALA A 199 8.61 -10.94 16.71
C ALA A 199 9.79 -11.29 15.80
N LEU A 200 9.52 -11.88 14.66
CA LEU A 200 10.53 -12.43 13.75
C LEU A 200 10.26 -12.05 12.29
N ALA A 201 11.33 -11.86 11.53
CA ALA A 201 11.36 -11.99 10.08
C ALA A 201 12.05 -13.31 9.73
N SER A 202 11.44 -14.10 8.84
CA SER A 202 11.96 -15.40 8.41
C SER A 202 11.99 -15.46 6.90
N MET A 203 13.13 -15.73 6.33
CA MET A 203 13.32 -16.03 4.91
C MET A 203 13.09 -17.53 4.71
N LEU A 204 12.02 -17.87 4.00
CA LEU A 204 11.63 -19.24 3.72
C LEU A 204 12.04 -19.56 2.28
N ASP A 205 12.78 -20.63 2.14
CA ASP A 205 13.30 -21.14 0.88
C ASP A 205 12.85 -22.59 0.65
N TYR A 206 12.87 -23.06 -0.57
CA TYR A 206 12.45 -24.39 -0.94
C TYR A 206 13.65 -25.35 -0.95
N ASN A 207 13.45 -26.53 -0.38
CA ASN A 207 14.45 -27.59 -0.38
C ASN A 207 14.00 -28.74 -1.30
N GLU A 208 14.74 -28.97 -2.37
CA GLU A 208 14.46 -30.00 -3.38
C GLU A 208 14.48 -31.43 -2.83
N ASP A 209 15.35 -31.73 -1.87
CA ASP A 209 15.46 -33.09 -1.29
C ASP A 209 14.27 -33.43 -0.43
N SER A 210 13.83 -32.51 0.43
CA SER A 210 12.66 -32.69 1.29
C SER A 210 11.36 -32.32 0.61
N LYS A 211 11.39 -31.65 -0.52
CA LYS A 211 10.26 -31.07 -1.26
C LYS A 211 9.37 -30.19 -0.38
N SER A 212 10.00 -29.36 0.42
CA SER A 212 9.30 -28.53 1.39
C SER A 212 10.00 -27.21 1.66
N LEU A 213 9.25 -26.21 2.08
CA LEU A 213 9.78 -24.93 2.57
C LEU A 213 10.48 -25.11 3.91
N TYR A 214 11.55 -24.40 4.11
CA TYR A 214 12.31 -24.33 5.36
C TYR A 214 12.75 -22.89 5.64
N ALA A 215 12.99 -22.55 6.90
CA ALA A 215 13.54 -21.25 7.28
C ALA A 215 15.05 -21.23 7.01
N LYS A 216 15.49 -20.57 5.93
CA LYS A 216 16.90 -20.41 5.55
C LYS A 216 17.63 -19.45 6.49
N ALA A 217 16.98 -18.36 6.89
CA ALA A 217 17.53 -17.37 7.80
C ALA A 217 16.42 -16.66 8.57
N MET A 218 16.74 -16.15 9.77
CA MET A 218 15.82 -15.41 10.61
C MET A 218 16.49 -14.19 11.24
N ALA A 219 15.69 -13.15 11.52
CA ALA A 219 16.12 -11.96 12.26
C ALA A 219 15.04 -11.52 13.24
N ASN A 220 15.47 -11.04 14.42
CA ASN A 220 14.55 -10.45 15.39
C ASN A 220 13.97 -9.14 14.87
N MET A 221 12.67 -8.94 15.14
CA MET A 221 11.93 -7.73 14.85
C MET A 221 11.57 -7.00 16.15
N ASP A 222 11.11 -5.75 16.04
CA ASP A 222 10.69 -4.96 17.20
C ASP A 222 9.40 -5.55 17.81
N PRO A 223 9.46 -6.10 19.04
CA PRO A 223 8.29 -6.70 19.69
C PRO A 223 7.23 -5.69 20.13
N ASN A 224 7.52 -4.38 20.08
CA ASN A 224 6.55 -3.33 20.37
C ASN A 224 5.65 -3.00 19.18
N VAL A 225 5.97 -3.49 17.98
CA VAL A 225 5.13 -3.34 16.80
C VAL A 225 3.92 -4.26 16.93
N VAL A 226 2.73 -3.67 16.82
CA VAL A 226 1.45 -4.41 16.90
C VAL A 226 0.73 -4.47 15.55
N LYS A 227 1.19 -3.70 14.57
CA LYS A 227 0.64 -3.65 13.22
C LYS A 227 1.71 -3.19 12.23
N TYR A 228 1.80 -3.85 11.10
CA TYR A 228 2.55 -3.36 9.95
C TYR A 228 1.68 -2.39 9.14
N LYS A 229 2.19 -1.19 8.88
CA LYS A 229 1.56 -0.19 7.99
C LYS A 229 1.96 -0.41 6.55
N ASN A 230 3.24 -0.69 6.34
CA ASN A 230 3.83 -0.88 5.03
C ASN A 230 4.91 -1.96 5.11
N ILE A 231 4.92 -2.84 4.14
CA ILE A 231 6.00 -3.80 3.90
C ILE A 231 6.29 -3.75 2.41
N ALA A 232 7.42 -3.22 2.04
CA ALA A 232 7.76 -2.98 0.65
C ALA A 232 9.13 -3.54 0.29
N VAL A 233 9.18 -4.28 -0.80
CA VAL A 233 10.42 -4.77 -1.41
C VAL A 233 11.07 -3.63 -2.18
N THR A 234 12.35 -3.42 -1.98
CA THR A 234 13.14 -2.36 -2.64
C THR A 234 14.57 -2.83 -2.91
N LYS A 235 15.22 -2.18 -3.86
CA LYS A 235 16.67 -2.35 -4.04
C LYS A 235 17.39 -1.46 -3.02
N LEU A 236 18.11 -2.09 -2.09
CA LEU A 236 18.97 -1.36 -1.14
C LEU A 236 20.31 -1.00 -1.79
N ASP A 237 20.82 -1.90 -2.64
CA ASP A 237 22.00 -1.71 -3.48
C ASP A 237 21.79 -2.47 -4.80
N ASN A 238 22.72 -2.35 -5.77
CA ASN A 238 22.61 -2.97 -7.09
C ASN A 238 22.32 -4.49 -7.01
N ASP A 239 22.96 -5.17 -6.07
CA ASP A 239 22.89 -6.63 -5.90
C ASP A 239 22.15 -7.07 -4.62
N ILE A 240 21.53 -6.16 -3.90
CA ILE A 240 20.85 -6.47 -2.64
C ILE A 240 19.40 -6.01 -2.71
N THR A 241 18.51 -7.00 -2.78
CA THR A 241 17.08 -6.80 -2.58
C THR A 241 16.80 -6.83 -1.09
N GLY A 242 16.14 -5.80 -0.58
CA GLY A 242 15.74 -5.74 0.82
C GLY A 242 14.29 -5.36 0.98
N ILE A 243 13.87 -5.30 2.22
CA ILE A 243 12.49 -5.01 2.60
C ILE A 243 12.52 -3.90 3.63
N VAL A 244 11.73 -2.88 3.38
CA VAL A 244 11.49 -1.80 4.33
C VAL A 244 10.14 -2.06 4.99
N VAL A 245 10.13 -2.08 6.33
CA VAL A 245 8.96 -2.41 7.14
C VAL A 245 8.64 -1.22 8.05
N ASP A 246 7.52 -0.54 7.79
CA ASP A 246 6.97 0.46 8.70
C ASP A 246 5.97 -0.21 9.65
N GLY A 247 6.33 -0.28 10.92
CA GLY A 247 5.54 -0.88 11.96
C GLY A 247 5.04 0.14 12.99
N THR A 248 3.80 -0.02 13.46
CA THR A 248 3.17 0.87 14.44
C THR A 248 2.99 0.16 15.78
N SER A 249 3.37 0.82 16.85
CA SER A 249 3.16 0.37 18.23
C SER A 249 1.73 0.66 18.71
N ALA A 250 1.36 0.10 19.86
CA ALA A 250 0.07 0.36 20.50
C ALA A 250 -0.20 1.84 20.81
N ASN A 251 0.84 2.67 20.89
CA ASN A 251 0.73 4.12 21.13
C ASN A 251 0.75 4.94 19.84
N GLU A 252 0.42 4.36 18.71
CA GLU A 252 0.40 4.99 17.38
C GLU A 252 1.76 5.56 16.93
N VAL A 253 2.85 5.06 17.50
CA VAL A 253 4.21 5.44 17.11
C VAL A 253 4.73 4.47 16.07
N THR A 254 5.09 4.99 14.92
CA THR A 254 5.67 4.24 13.80
C THR A 254 7.19 4.18 13.93
N ASN A 255 7.79 3.06 13.58
CA ASN A 255 9.22 2.92 13.31
C ASN A 255 9.46 2.11 12.05
N THR A 256 10.62 2.30 11.45
CA THR A 256 11.05 1.58 10.26
C THR A 256 12.14 0.58 10.61
N GLN A 257 12.04 -0.60 10.03
CA GLN A 257 13.05 -1.65 10.06
C GLN A 257 13.46 -1.98 8.63
N VAL A 258 14.73 -2.31 8.42
CA VAL A 258 15.27 -2.70 7.11
C VAL A 258 15.76 -4.12 7.20
N ILE A 259 15.19 -4.99 6.39
CA ILE A 259 15.50 -6.42 6.39
C ILE A 259 16.16 -6.78 5.07
N PHE A 260 17.29 -7.46 5.12
CA PHE A 260 17.96 -7.99 3.94
C PHE A 260 18.80 -9.22 4.26
N TYR A 261 18.99 -10.08 3.28
CA TYR A 261 19.86 -11.25 3.40
C TYR A 261 21.30 -10.90 3.05
N SER A 262 22.21 -11.18 3.97
CA SER A 262 23.67 -11.05 3.75
C SER A 262 24.21 -12.38 3.23
N ARG A 263 24.48 -12.48 1.94
CA ARG A 263 25.01 -13.70 1.31
C ARG A 263 26.36 -14.13 1.90
N ASP A 264 27.25 -13.18 2.16
CA ASP A 264 28.58 -13.44 2.70
C ASP A 264 28.56 -14.07 4.09
N LEU A 265 27.57 -13.68 4.91
CA LEU A 265 27.41 -14.17 6.27
C LEU A 265 26.37 -15.28 6.39
N ALA A 266 25.57 -15.51 5.35
CA ALA A 266 24.41 -16.42 5.32
C ALA A 266 23.42 -16.15 6.46
N ILE A 267 23.12 -14.87 6.74
CA ILE A 267 22.18 -14.43 7.79
C ILE A 267 21.23 -13.37 7.29
N LEU A 268 20.06 -13.29 7.91
CA LEU A 268 19.13 -12.18 7.74
C LEU A 268 19.54 -11.03 8.67
N ARG A 269 19.57 -9.81 8.14
CA ARG A 269 19.98 -8.60 8.86
C ARG A 269 18.78 -7.71 9.15
N ASN A 270 18.77 -7.08 10.33
CA ASN A 270 17.87 -5.99 10.71
C ASN A 270 18.64 -4.91 11.48
N PRO A 271 19.47 -4.11 10.82
CA PRO A 271 20.44 -3.23 11.51
C PRO A 271 19.80 -2.04 12.21
N LEU A 272 18.60 -1.60 11.81
CA LEU A 272 17.91 -0.48 12.46
C LEU A 272 17.21 -0.88 13.76
N PHE A 273 16.99 -2.18 14.00
CA PHE A 273 16.44 -2.69 15.25
C PHE A 273 17.57 -3.11 16.20
N LYS A 274 17.51 -2.60 17.43
CA LYS A 274 18.41 -3.00 18.53
C LYS A 274 17.58 -3.10 19.80
N GLU A 275 17.56 -4.27 20.44
CA GLU A 275 16.70 -4.59 21.59
C GLU A 275 16.69 -3.53 22.72
N LYS A 276 17.80 -2.86 22.97
CA LYS A 276 17.94 -1.91 24.09
C LYS A 276 18.12 -0.46 23.65
N ALA A 277 17.99 -0.18 22.36
CA ALA A 277 18.15 1.16 21.81
C ALA A 277 16.85 1.65 21.17
N LYS A 278 16.59 2.93 21.34
CA LYS A 278 15.48 3.58 20.65
C LYS A 278 15.78 3.60 19.15
N ASN A 279 14.86 3.10 18.33
CA ASN A 279 14.97 3.18 16.88
C ASN A 279 14.96 4.65 16.45
N ILE A 280 15.94 5.06 15.65
CA ILE A 280 16.12 6.45 15.20
C ILE A 280 15.01 6.90 14.24
N THR A 281 14.31 5.99 13.59
CA THR A 281 13.20 6.29 12.68
C THR A 281 11.86 6.43 13.40
N ARG A 282 11.87 6.35 14.74
CA ARG A 282 10.65 6.43 15.55
C ARG A 282 9.99 7.78 15.40
N ARG A 283 8.72 7.79 14.99
CA ARG A 283 7.92 8.97 14.68
C ARG A 283 6.47 8.82 15.08
N SER A 284 5.82 9.93 15.42
CA SER A 284 4.37 10.02 15.60
C SER A 284 3.64 10.41 14.30
N SER A 285 4.39 10.84 13.29
CA SER A 285 3.84 11.22 11.99
C SER A 285 3.26 10.02 11.22
N GLN A 286 2.35 10.32 10.30
CA GLN A 286 1.73 9.31 9.44
C GLN A 286 2.62 8.88 8.27
N VAL A 287 3.75 9.55 8.05
CA VAL A 287 4.68 9.29 6.94
C VAL A 287 5.22 7.87 7.00
N ILE A 288 5.18 7.19 5.87
CA ILE A 288 5.79 5.89 5.60
C ILE A 288 6.99 6.05 4.66
N CYS A 289 7.79 5.00 4.51
CA CYS A 289 8.87 4.97 3.52
C CYS A 289 8.30 5.07 2.10
N SER A 290 8.93 5.90 1.28
CA SER A 290 8.47 6.22 -0.08
C SER A 290 9.65 6.51 -0.99
N ASP A 291 9.52 6.24 -2.28
CA ASP A 291 10.46 6.66 -3.33
C ASP A 291 10.17 8.12 -3.70
N ILE A 292 10.87 9.04 -3.01
CA ILE A 292 10.60 10.48 -3.13
C ILE A 292 11.22 11.14 -4.36
N ASP A 293 12.26 10.52 -4.93
CA ASP A 293 12.99 11.06 -6.08
C ASP A 293 12.84 10.20 -7.34
N LYS A 294 12.03 9.12 -7.26
CA LYS A 294 11.68 8.20 -8.35
C LYS A 294 12.89 7.47 -8.95
N ASP A 295 13.87 7.15 -8.08
CA ASP A 295 15.04 6.36 -8.47
C ASP A 295 14.81 4.84 -8.34
N GLY A 296 13.64 4.42 -7.88
CA GLY A 296 13.24 3.03 -7.67
C GLY A 296 13.69 2.46 -6.32
N LYS A 297 14.24 3.29 -5.44
CA LYS A 297 14.58 2.93 -4.06
C LYS A 297 13.69 3.68 -3.09
N LEU A 298 13.42 3.08 -1.93
CA LEU A 298 12.62 3.72 -0.91
C LEU A 298 13.49 4.53 0.06
N GLU A 299 13.13 5.79 0.27
CA GLU A 299 13.69 6.60 1.33
C GLU A 299 12.97 6.37 2.64
N ILE A 300 13.77 6.44 3.72
CA ILE A 300 13.34 6.21 5.09
C ILE A 300 13.19 7.55 5.80
N PRO A 301 11.98 7.91 6.28
CA PRO A 301 11.77 9.18 6.95
C PRO A 301 12.25 9.15 8.40
N VAL A 302 12.97 10.17 8.78
CA VAL A 302 13.31 10.49 10.18
C VAL A 302 12.68 11.82 10.52
N THR A 303 11.75 11.82 11.48
CA THR A 303 11.07 13.04 11.92
C THR A 303 11.88 13.75 12.98
N LEU A 304 12.04 15.05 12.83
CA LEU A 304 12.65 15.94 13.81
C LEU A 304 11.64 17.03 14.20
N ASP A 305 11.64 17.39 15.46
CA ASP A 305 10.87 18.55 15.94
C ASP A 305 11.46 19.84 15.35
N LEU A 306 10.62 20.70 14.78
CA LEU A 306 10.99 22.10 14.55
C LEU A 306 11.08 22.85 15.87
N PRO A 307 11.88 23.95 15.94
CA PRO A 307 11.91 24.81 17.11
C PRO A 307 10.52 25.29 17.51
N LYS A 308 10.18 25.17 18.79
CA LYS A 308 8.88 25.61 19.35
C LYS A 308 9.04 26.27 20.70
N GLN A 309 8.15 27.18 21.01
CA GLN A 309 8.11 27.80 22.33
C GLN A 309 7.58 26.80 23.35
N SER A 310 8.27 26.62 24.45
CA SER A 310 7.92 25.67 25.52
C SER A 310 6.57 25.98 26.23
N SER A 311 6.05 27.19 26.11
CA SER A 311 4.78 27.63 26.67
C SER A 311 3.63 27.64 25.65
N ASP A 312 3.90 27.30 24.39
CA ASP A 312 2.94 27.39 23.30
C ASP A 312 2.19 26.07 23.12
N SER A 313 0.99 26.02 23.66
CA SER A 313 0.09 24.85 23.52
C SER A 313 -1.02 25.07 22.48
N LYS A 314 -1.02 26.21 21.79
CA LYS A 314 -2.10 26.58 20.85
C LYS A 314 -1.73 26.44 19.39
N ASN A 315 -0.44 26.59 19.06
CA ASN A 315 0.01 26.52 17.67
C ASN A 315 0.28 25.09 17.24
N ILE A 316 -0.12 24.76 16.03
CA ILE A 316 0.19 23.51 15.36
C ILE A 316 1.48 23.71 14.58
N TYR A 317 2.56 23.08 15.05
CA TYR A 317 3.85 23.11 14.37
C TYR A 317 3.90 22.02 13.32
N ALA A 318 4.39 22.36 12.14
CA ALA A 318 4.67 21.38 11.10
C ALA A 318 5.85 20.46 11.49
N ASP A 319 5.91 19.28 10.91
CA ASP A 319 7.00 18.34 11.11
C ASP A 319 8.15 18.60 10.13
N LYS A 320 9.38 18.47 10.61
CA LYS A 320 10.57 18.37 9.75
C LYS A 320 10.91 16.91 9.50
N ILE A 321 10.93 16.49 8.24
CA ILE A 321 11.33 15.14 7.84
C ILE A 321 12.68 15.19 7.15
N ILE A 322 13.57 14.29 7.54
CA ILE A 322 14.78 13.98 6.79
C ILE A 322 14.52 12.65 6.07
N TRP A 323 14.49 12.68 4.77
CA TRP A 323 14.45 11.50 3.93
C TRP A 323 15.86 10.95 3.77
N ASN A 324 16.02 9.66 4.02
CA ASN A 324 17.33 9.03 4.03
C ASN A 324 17.31 7.81 3.11
N SER A 325 18.38 7.64 2.34
CA SER A 325 18.71 6.34 1.74
C SER A 325 19.35 5.43 2.79
N PHE A 326 19.30 4.12 2.55
CA PHE A 326 19.98 3.15 3.38
C PHE A 326 21.33 2.74 2.73
N ASP A 327 22.44 3.03 3.42
CA ASP A 327 23.79 2.60 3.03
C ASP A 327 24.02 1.19 3.57
N THR A 328 23.90 0.18 2.70
CA THR A 328 23.99 -1.22 3.09
C THR A 328 25.35 -1.61 3.65
N PRO A 329 26.50 -1.20 3.07
CA PRO A 329 27.83 -1.48 3.63
C PRO A 329 28.04 -0.91 5.03
N LYS A 330 27.48 0.26 5.33
CA LYS A 330 27.62 0.89 6.65
C LYS A 330 26.48 0.53 7.60
N GLU A 331 25.43 -0.11 7.09
CA GLU A 331 24.18 -0.39 7.82
C GLU A 331 23.61 0.88 8.50
N ALA A 332 23.60 1.99 7.78
CA ALA A 332 23.28 3.31 8.31
C ALA A 332 22.40 4.11 7.34
N LEU A 333 21.68 5.07 7.92
CA LEU A 333 20.90 6.03 7.15
C LEU A 333 21.81 7.18 6.67
N VAL A 334 21.63 7.58 5.42
CA VAL A 334 22.32 8.70 4.78
C VAL A 334 21.27 9.72 4.31
N ALA A 335 21.33 10.93 4.85
CA ALA A 335 20.39 11.98 4.51
C ALA A 335 20.46 12.35 3.01
N LYS A 336 19.33 12.37 2.35
CA LYS A 336 19.15 12.81 0.94
C LYS A 336 18.50 14.18 0.88
N GLN A 337 17.36 14.36 1.53
CA GLN A 337 16.57 15.58 1.47
C GLN A 337 15.94 15.87 2.85
N ALA A 338 15.88 17.14 3.22
CA ALA A 338 15.13 17.59 4.36
C ALA A 338 13.95 18.45 3.91
N VAL A 339 12.75 18.21 4.47
CA VAL A 339 11.54 18.93 4.13
C VAL A 339 10.74 19.30 5.37
N ILE A 340 9.90 20.33 5.27
CA ILE A 340 8.81 20.60 6.21
C ILE A 340 7.54 20.07 5.58
N ILE A 341 6.79 19.22 6.32
CA ILE A 341 5.56 18.62 5.83
C ILE A 341 4.35 19.21 6.54
N ASN A 342 3.34 19.53 5.75
CA ASN A 342 1.99 19.81 6.23
C ASN A 342 1.05 18.69 5.78
N TYR A 343 0.56 17.87 6.72
CA TYR A 343 -0.34 16.75 6.45
C TYR A 343 -1.79 17.18 6.23
N ASP A 344 -2.22 18.30 6.81
CA ASP A 344 -3.59 18.78 6.71
C ASP A 344 -3.90 19.26 5.28
N TYR A 345 -2.91 19.86 4.64
CA TYR A 345 -3.02 20.41 3.28
C TYR A 345 -2.17 19.68 2.25
N MET A 346 -1.58 18.54 2.63
CA MET A 346 -0.89 17.60 1.74
C MET A 346 0.18 18.26 0.87
N PHE A 347 1.11 19.00 1.48
CA PHE A 347 2.27 19.55 0.79
C PHE A 347 3.55 19.43 1.62
N MET A 348 4.66 19.56 0.96
CA MET A 348 5.98 19.70 1.58
C MET A 348 6.75 20.86 0.98
N MET A 349 7.63 21.43 1.80
CA MET A 349 8.54 22.51 1.45
C MET A 349 9.96 22.10 1.76
N ASP A 350 10.88 22.22 0.81
CA ASP A 350 12.30 21.92 1.03
C ASP A 350 12.86 22.73 2.22
N TYR A 351 13.58 22.03 3.09
CA TYR A 351 14.30 22.67 4.19
C TYR A 351 15.62 23.20 3.66
N ALA A 352 15.62 24.48 3.28
CA ALA A 352 16.76 25.12 2.64
C ALA A 352 18.06 25.08 3.48
N ASP A 353 19.22 24.93 2.85
CA ASP A 353 20.52 24.87 3.53
C ASP A 353 20.78 26.10 4.42
N LYS A 354 20.32 27.28 4.01
CA LYS A 354 20.41 28.51 4.81
C LYS A 354 19.58 28.51 6.07
N TRP A 355 18.69 27.52 6.26
CA TRP A 355 17.91 27.27 7.48
C TRP A 355 18.58 26.30 8.46
N SER A 356 19.83 25.91 8.17
CA SER A 356 20.64 25.07 9.06
C SER A 356 20.58 25.57 10.51
N GLU A 357 20.91 24.70 11.48
CA GLU A 357 20.94 25.02 12.91
C GLU A 357 19.58 25.43 13.51
N ASN A 358 18.47 24.89 12.97
CA ASN A 358 17.11 25.17 13.48
C ASN A 358 16.75 26.66 13.51
N LYS A 359 17.09 27.40 12.45
CA LYS A 359 16.80 28.82 12.33
C LYS A 359 15.39 29.15 11.86
N VAL A 360 14.62 28.16 11.45
CA VAL A 360 13.25 28.34 10.92
C VAL A 360 12.31 27.37 11.60
N THR A 361 11.08 27.81 11.83
CA THR A 361 9.95 26.99 12.23
C THR A 361 8.74 27.30 11.36
N ALA A 362 7.76 26.41 11.32
CA ALA A 362 6.53 26.59 10.58
C ALA A 362 5.32 26.29 11.46
N ILE A 363 4.30 27.12 11.37
CA ILE A 363 3.05 27.04 12.14
C ILE A 363 1.86 27.01 11.17
N THR A 364 0.96 26.06 11.38
CA THR A 364 -0.28 25.92 10.62
C THR A 364 -1.44 26.51 11.39
N ASP A 365 -2.21 27.36 10.73
CA ASP A 365 -3.52 27.81 11.16
C ASP A 365 -4.58 27.15 10.28
N LEU A 366 -5.38 26.27 10.90
CA LEU A 366 -6.43 25.52 10.21
C LEU A 366 -7.65 26.38 9.86
N GLU A 367 -7.88 27.50 10.56
CA GLU A 367 -9.01 28.37 10.27
C GLU A 367 -8.77 29.22 9.01
N SER A 368 -7.53 29.71 8.84
CA SER A 368 -7.14 30.50 7.69
C SER A 368 -6.57 29.67 6.53
N GLU A 369 -6.40 28.35 6.72
CA GLU A 369 -5.77 27.42 5.76
C GLU A 369 -4.35 27.85 5.36
N THR A 370 -3.61 28.40 6.32
CA THR A 370 -2.31 29.03 6.10
C THR A 370 -1.22 28.32 6.93
N THR A 371 -0.06 28.13 6.32
CA THR A 371 1.19 27.73 7.02
C THR A 371 2.20 28.83 6.92
N SER A 372 2.50 29.45 8.03
CA SER A 372 3.46 30.57 8.13
C SER A 372 4.84 30.10 8.59
N PHE A 373 5.88 30.54 7.91
CA PHE A 373 7.28 30.23 8.16
C PHE A 373 7.95 31.39 8.86
N TYR A 374 8.51 31.11 10.04
CA TYR A 374 9.13 32.12 10.90
C TYR A 374 10.62 31.88 11.11
N ALA A 375 11.40 32.94 11.15
CA ALA A 375 12.73 32.90 11.73
C ALA A 375 12.65 32.51 13.21
N TRP A 376 13.60 31.72 13.67
CA TRP A 376 13.74 31.32 15.06
C TRP A 376 15.00 31.90 15.68
N ASN A 377 14.86 32.66 16.76
CA ASN A 377 16.01 33.33 17.41
C ASN A 377 16.67 32.49 18.54
N GLY A 378 16.33 31.22 18.66
CA GLY A 378 16.82 30.31 19.71
C GLY A 378 15.85 30.14 20.88
N THR A 379 14.87 31.03 21.07
CA THR A 379 13.93 31.00 22.22
C THR A 379 12.49 31.24 21.84
N LYS A 380 12.22 32.03 20.80
CA LYS A 380 10.89 32.42 20.37
C LYS A 380 10.85 32.66 18.85
N LEU A 381 9.61 32.78 18.34
CA LEU A 381 9.35 33.28 17.00
C LEU A 381 9.97 34.68 16.85
N ASP A 382 10.55 34.93 15.68
CA ASP A 382 11.09 36.23 15.31
C ASP A 382 10.31 36.76 14.08
N THR A 383 10.98 37.00 12.98
CA THR A 383 10.38 37.56 11.76
C THR A 383 9.61 36.50 11.00
N GLU A 384 8.39 36.79 10.59
CA GLU A 384 7.65 36.00 9.61
C GLU A 384 8.31 36.17 8.22
N LEU A 385 8.68 35.07 7.59
CA LEU A 385 9.41 35.07 6.34
C LEU A 385 8.47 35.07 5.14
N PHE A 386 7.64 34.06 5.09
CA PHE A 386 6.61 33.87 4.06
C PHE A 386 5.51 32.97 4.62
N GLU A 387 4.40 32.90 3.91
CA GLU A 387 3.30 32.00 4.21
C GLU A 387 2.87 31.23 2.95
N ILE A 388 2.39 30.01 3.15
CA ILE A 388 1.71 29.19 2.14
C ILE A 388 0.27 29.10 2.51
N LYS A 389 -0.64 29.48 1.61
CA LYS A 389 -2.07 29.37 1.78
C LYS A 389 -2.67 28.48 0.71
N VAL A 390 -3.58 27.62 1.15
CA VAL A 390 -4.28 26.69 0.26
C VAL A 390 -5.71 27.18 0.06
N PHE A 391 -6.09 27.43 -1.18
CA PHE A 391 -7.45 27.84 -1.53
C PHE A 391 -8.16 26.71 -2.26
N PRO A 392 -9.47 26.53 -2.05
CA PRO A 392 -10.27 25.80 -3.01
C PRO A 392 -10.14 26.45 -4.40
N VAL A 393 -10.01 25.64 -5.46
CA VAL A 393 -9.83 26.18 -6.84
C VAL A 393 -10.92 27.19 -7.22
N SER A 394 -12.17 26.91 -6.82
CA SER A 394 -13.31 27.80 -7.08
C SER A 394 -13.17 29.18 -6.42
N GLU A 395 -12.54 29.25 -5.25
CA GLU A 395 -12.27 30.50 -4.56
C GLU A 395 -11.11 31.25 -5.20
N TRP A 396 -10.02 30.55 -5.51
CA TRP A 396 -8.88 31.11 -6.23
C TRP A 396 -9.28 31.75 -7.55
N GLU A 397 -10.06 31.04 -8.37
CA GLU A 397 -10.51 31.52 -9.69
C GLU A 397 -11.54 32.69 -9.59
N SER A 398 -12.15 32.89 -8.43
CA SER A 398 -13.03 34.06 -8.22
C SER A 398 -12.31 35.38 -7.99
N GLY A 399 -10.95 35.38 -7.91
CA GLY A 399 -10.11 36.57 -7.81
C GLY A 399 -10.10 37.24 -6.41
N LYS A 400 -10.31 36.49 -5.32
CA LYS A 400 -10.31 37.03 -3.94
C LYS A 400 -8.94 37.01 -3.26
N SER A 401 -7.84 36.85 -4.00
CA SER A 401 -6.53 36.50 -3.46
C SER A 401 -5.41 37.47 -3.89
N ASP A 402 -5.65 38.77 -3.85
CA ASP A 402 -4.77 39.82 -4.43
C ASP A 402 -3.33 39.82 -3.87
N ASP A 403 -3.10 39.25 -2.66
CA ASP A 403 -1.77 39.25 -2.02
C ASP A 403 -0.98 37.95 -2.22
N PHE A 404 -1.55 36.94 -2.88
CA PHE A 404 -0.93 35.64 -3.04
C PHE A 404 -0.51 35.33 -4.49
N THR A 405 0.63 34.65 -4.62
CA THR A 405 1.15 34.16 -5.91
C THR A 405 0.92 32.67 -6.02
N LEU A 406 0.42 32.20 -7.16
CA LEU A 406 0.22 30.76 -7.41
C LEU A 406 1.56 30.03 -7.50
N ILE A 407 1.65 28.91 -6.79
CA ILE A 407 2.72 27.92 -6.96
C ILE A 407 2.26 26.87 -7.97
N THR A 408 1.20 26.13 -7.61
CA THR A 408 0.59 25.08 -8.43
C THR A 408 -0.88 24.90 -8.06
N LYS A 409 -1.64 24.17 -8.87
CA LYS A 409 -3.01 23.75 -8.55
C LYS A 409 -3.32 22.37 -9.10
N ASP A 410 -4.20 21.66 -8.44
CA ASP A 410 -4.85 20.44 -8.90
C ASP A 410 -6.36 20.69 -9.16
N ASP A 411 -7.16 19.62 -9.22
CA ASP A 411 -8.62 19.73 -9.46
C ASP A 411 -9.39 20.31 -8.26
N LYS A 412 -8.81 20.32 -7.05
CA LYS A 412 -9.46 20.71 -5.80
C LYS A 412 -8.87 21.98 -5.20
N TYR A 413 -7.54 22.09 -5.20
CA TYR A 413 -6.80 23.08 -4.46
C TYR A 413 -5.83 23.88 -5.32
N ALA A 414 -5.70 25.18 -4.99
CA ALA A 414 -4.65 26.06 -5.46
C ALA A 414 -3.71 26.35 -4.29
N TYR A 415 -2.44 25.98 -4.46
CA TYR A 415 -1.37 26.21 -3.52
C TYR A 415 -0.67 27.50 -3.88
N THR A 416 -0.62 28.41 -2.95
CA THR A 416 -0.17 29.79 -3.16
C THR A 416 0.79 30.22 -2.07
N PHE A 417 1.53 31.28 -2.30
CA PHE A 417 2.41 31.86 -1.27
C PHE A 417 2.34 33.39 -1.29
N ASN A 418 2.67 33.97 -0.14
CA ASN A 418 2.94 35.39 0.03
C ASN A 418 4.32 35.55 0.69
N ASN A 419 5.25 36.22 0.01
CA ASN A 419 6.61 36.43 0.49
C ASN A 419 6.68 37.73 1.29
N ILE A 420 6.55 37.62 2.62
CA ILE A 420 6.34 38.74 3.54
C ILE A 420 7.63 39.54 3.77
N ASN A 421 8.73 38.85 4.00
CA ASN A 421 10.03 39.48 4.29
C ASN A 421 11.14 38.86 3.46
N PRO A 422 11.25 39.20 2.15
CA PRO A 422 12.19 38.57 1.21
C PRO A 422 13.66 38.94 1.44
N ASP A 423 13.95 40.04 2.15
CA ASP A 423 15.29 40.65 2.22
C ASP A 423 16.15 40.18 3.42
N THR A 424 15.72 39.19 4.20
CA THR A 424 16.53 38.65 5.29
C THR A 424 17.54 37.61 4.78
N GLN A 425 18.61 37.35 5.55
CA GLN A 425 19.64 36.37 5.15
C GLN A 425 19.11 34.93 5.00
N ILE A 426 17.99 34.61 5.67
CA ILE A 426 17.39 33.27 5.67
C ILE A 426 16.09 33.21 4.85
N SER A 427 15.63 34.33 4.29
CA SER A 427 14.44 34.38 3.43
C SER A 427 14.69 33.67 2.11
N LEU A 428 13.64 33.05 1.58
CA LEU A 428 13.64 32.47 0.25
C LEU A 428 13.17 33.52 -0.77
N SER A 429 13.73 33.48 -1.96
CA SER A 429 13.17 34.19 -3.10
C SER A 429 11.89 33.49 -3.57
N ASP A 430 11.07 34.18 -4.36
CA ASP A 430 9.86 33.60 -4.94
C ASP A 430 10.15 32.34 -5.79
N ASP A 431 11.27 32.32 -6.48
CA ASP A 431 11.69 31.15 -7.27
C ASP A 431 12.12 29.98 -6.37
N GLU A 432 12.83 30.25 -5.26
CA GLU A 432 13.19 29.21 -4.29
C GLU A 432 11.96 28.64 -3.59
N ILE A 433 10.94 29.46 -3.29
CA ILE A 433 9.67 28.99 -2.72
C ILE A 433 8.95 28.07 -3.71
N LYS A 434 8.84 28.47 -4.98
CA LYS A 434 8.18 27.69 -6.03
C LYS A 434 8.90 26.37 -6.31
N THR A 435 10.22 26.38 -6.37
CA THR A 435 11.01 25.20 -6.71
C THR A 435 11.14 24.23 -5.54
N GLY A 436 11.14 24.74 -4.30
CA GLY A 436 11.19 23.93 -3.09
C GLY A 436 9.83 23.36 -2.65
N PHE A 437 8.75 23.76 -3.30
CA PHE A 437 7.40 23.30 -2.98
C PHE A 437 7.04 22.07 -3.80
N SER A 438 6.38 21.09 -3.16
CA SER A 438 5.74 19.97 -3.83
C SER A 438 4.49 19.50 -3.08
N THR A 439 3.54 18.95 -3.81
CA THR A 439 2.36 18.30 -3.21
C THR A 439 2.67 16.87 -2.84
N LEU A 440 2.06 16.40 -1.74
CA LEU A 440 2.11 15.00 -1.35
C LEU A 440 1.05 14.22 -2.12
N ASP A 441 1.46 13.12 -2.75
CA ASP A 441 0.51 12.18 -3.31
C ASP A 441 -0.12 11.37 -2.19
N GLN A 442 -1.45 11.25 -2.18
CA GLN A 442 -2.20 10.47 -1.19
C GLN A 442 -1.82 8.98 -1.17
N SER A 443 -1.15 8.49 -2.21
CA SER A 443 -0.68 7.10 -2.29
C SER A 443 0.62 6.82 -1.50
N GLY A 444 1.30 7.86 -1.01
CA GLY A 444 2.58 7.77 -0.31
C GLY A 444 2.53 8.08 1.20
N ILE A 445 1.32 8.21 1.78
CA ILE A 445 1.14 8.48 3.22
C ILE A 445 0.39 7.35 3.90
#